data_925a373473f5687c57f3d0219e9e1f39
#
_entry.id   925a373473f5687c57f3d0219e9e1f39
#
_cell.length_a   1.000
_cell.length_b   1.000
_cell.length_c   1.000
_cell.angle_alpha   90.00
_cell.angle_beta   90.00
_cell.angle_gamma   90.00
#
_symmetry.space_group_name_H-M   'P 1'
#
loop_
_entity.id
_entity.type
_entity.pdbx_description
1 polymer ?
#
loop_
_entity_poly.entity_id
_entity_poly.type
_entity_poly.pdbx_seq_one_letter_code
_entity_poly.pdbx_strand_id
1 'polypeptide(L)'
;TTLHNYSNLIMWIAGHRHVNVVTPLAAPAGSGVGQGAEYSFWEVETASLRDFPQQFRSFEIVRNSDDSISIFVTDVDPAVAPGSPAATSRGYAIGAARIFSTPPTIPAGAAAGASSLAYNAELVKQLSPTMKAVIHNLALS
;
A
#
# COMPACT_ATOMS: atom_id res chain seq x y z
N THR A 1 -0.48 -17.48 7.07
CA THR A 1 -1.78 -16.83 7.32
C THR A 1 -2.75 -17.19 6.19
N THR A 2 -4.06 -17.14 6.45
CA THR A 2 -5.11 -17.49 5.46
C THR A 2 -4.99 -16.67 4.17
N LEU A 3 -4.59 -15.40 4.26
CA LEU A 3 -4.49 -14.51 3.10
C LEU A 3 -3.39 -14.93 2.10
N HIS A 4 -2.31 -15.51 2.55
CA HIS A 4 -1.27 -16.03 1.67
C HIS A 4 -1.73 -17.21 0.80
N ASN A 5 -2.88 -17.83 1.07
CA ASN A 5 -3.41 -18.90 0.20
C ASN A 5 -3.96 -18.37 -1.15
N TYR A 6 -4.05 -17.06 -1.31
CA TYR A 6 -4.61 -16.42 -2.50
C TYR A 6 -3.51 -15.72 -3.30
N SER A 7 -2.99 -16.36 -4.33
CA SER A 7 -1.94 -15.79 -5.19
C SER A 7 -2.41 -14.57 -6.00
N ASN A 8 -3.71 -14.40 -6.15
CA ASN A 8 -4.33 -13.24 -6.81
C ASN A 8 -4.53 -12.02 -5.89
N LEU A 9 -4.23 -12.15 -4.60
CA LEU A 9 -4.18 -11.01 -3.69
C LEU A 9 -2.89 -10.21 -3.98
N ILE A 10 -3.04 -9.01 -4.52
CA ILE A 10 -1.90 -8.15 -4.85
C ILE A 10 -1.61 -7.12 -3.76
N MET A 11 -2.66 -6.62 -3.14
CA MET A 11 -2.55 -5.57 -2.14
C MET A 11 -3.72 -5.63 -1.15
N TRP A 12 -3.44 -5.26 0.09
CA TRP A 12 -4.42 -4.99 1.14
C TRP A 12 -4.37 -3.52 1.51
N ILE A 13 -5.49 -2.81 1.34
CA ILE A 13 -5.58 -1.41 1.75
C ILE A 13 -6.20 -1.35 3.13
N ALA A 14 -5.54 -0.66 4.04
CA ALA A 14 -5.95 -0.48 5.42
C ALA A 14 -6.05 1.02 5.77
N GLY A 15 -6.71 1.32 6.86
CA GLY A 15 -6.83 2.65 7.44
C GLY A 15 -6.87 2.59 8.96
N HIS A 16 -7.60 3.50 9.59
CA HIS A 16 -7.88 3.58 11.03
C HIS A 16 -6.80 4.27 11.87
N ARG A 17 -5.53 3.95 11.71
CA ARG A 17 -4.45 4.58 12.51
C ARG A 17 -4.04 5.97 12.01
N HIS A 18 -4.57 6.41 10.87
CA HIS A 18 -4.30 7.70 10.23
C HIS A 18 -2.80 7.91 9.91
N VAL A 19 -2.14 6.85 9.51
CA VAL A 19 -0.73 6.85 9.10
C VAL A 19 -0.58 6.38 7.66
N ASN A 20 0.48 6.82 6.99
CA ASN A 20 0.87 6.34 5.67
C ASN A 20 2.02 5.35 5.82
N VAL A 21 1.71 4.06 5.69
CA VAL A 21 2.69 2.98 5.83
C VAL A 21 2.55 2.00 4.68
N VAL A 22 3.68 1.51 4.20
CA VAL A 22 3.76 0.42 3.22
C VAL A 22 4.53 -0.73 3.85
N THR A 23 3.95 -1.92 3.83
CA THR A 23 4.55 -3.12 4.43
C THR A 23 4.49 -4.28 3.45
N PRO A 24 5.63 -4.89 3.08
CA PRO A 24 5.62 -6.15 2.35
C PRO A 24 5.23 -7.30 3.29
N LEU A 25 4.20 -8.04 2.93
CA LEU A 25 3.78 -9.25 3.64
C LEU A 25 4.26 -10.46 2.85
N ALA A 26 5.49 -10.88 3.17
CA ALA A 26 6.13 -12.01 2.52
C ALA A 26 5.44 -13.34 2.91
N ALA A 27 5.12 -14.16 1.92
CA ALA A 27 4.72 -15.53 2.16
C ALA A 27 5.92 -16.38 2.62
N PRO A 28 5.68 -17.46 3.39
CA PRO A 28 6.74 -18.42 3.74
C PRO A 28 7.47 -18.95 2.50
N ALA A 29 8.75 -19.25 2.65
CA ALA A 29 9.52 -19.90 1.59
C ALA A 29 8.96 -21.30 1.29
N GLY A 30 9.00 -21.70 0.03
CA GLY A 30 8.55 -23.01 -0.43
C GLY A 30 7.80 -22.93 -1.75
N SER A 31 7.21 -24.06 -2.16
CA SER A 31 6.50 -24.19 -3.43
C SER A 31 5.05 -24.70 -3.30
N GLY A 32 4.54 -24.77 -2.07
CA GLY A 32 3.15 -25.13 -1.80
C GLY A 32 2.20 -23.94 -1.84
N VAL A 33 0.91 -24.20 -1.73
CA VAL A 33 -0.11 -23.16 -1.59
C VAL A 33 0.22 -22.27 -0.39
N GLY A 34 0.21 -20.96 -0.59
CA GLY A 34 0.57 -19.97 0.44
C GLY A 34 2.07 -19.81 0.67
N GLN A 35 2.91 -20.35 -0.20
CA GLN A 35 4.36 -20.29 -0.13
C GLN A 35 4.93 -19.69 -1.42
N GLY A 36 6.10 -19.05 -1.32
CA GLY A 36 6.77 -18.43 -2.47
C GLY A 36 6.34 -16.99 -2.74
N ALA A 37 7.10 -16.32 -3.60
CA ALA A 37 6.94 -14.88 -3.87
C ALA A 37 5.57 -14.53 -4.46
N GLU A 38 4.97 -15.41 -5.24
CA GLU A 38 3.65 -15.23 -5.87
C GLU A 38 2.50 -15.18 -4.87
N TYR A 39 2.70 -15.64 -3.63
CA TYR A 39 1.73 -15.55 -2.55
C TYR A 39 1.99 -14.39 -1.58
N SER A 40 3.08 -13.65 -1.80
CA SER A 40 3.35 -12.42 -1.06
C SER A 40 2.45 -11.28 -1.58
N PHE A 41 2.14 -10.31 -0.74
CA PHE A 41 1.32 -9.14 -1.12
C PHE A 41 1.74 -7.90 -0.31
N TRP A 42 1.24 -6.75 -0.69
CA TRP A 42 1.52 -5.49 -0.02
C TRP A 42 0.38 -5.10 0.91
N GLU A 43 0.70 -4.65 2.11
CA GLU A 43 -0.22 -3.88 2.95
C GLU A 43 0.11 -2.40 2.79
N VAL A 44 -0.92 -1.61 2.46
CA VAL A 44 -0.81 -0.17 2.34
C VAL A 44 -1.81 0.47 3.28
N GLU A 45 -1.32 1.00 4.38
CA GLU A 45 -2.14 1.78 5.30
C GLU A 45 -2.15 3.24 4.85
N THR A 46 -3.35 3.83 4.80
CA THR A 46 -3.55 5.19 4.34
C THR A 46 -4.03 6.09 5.47
N ALA A 47 -3.57 7.33 5.44
CA ALA A 47 -4.03 8.39 6.32
C ALA A 47 -5.50 8.75 6.11
N SER A 48 -6.06 9.55 6.99
CA SER A 48 -7.45 10.00 6.90
C SER A 48 -7.57 11.27 6.06
N LEU A 49 -8.54 11.29 5.14
CA LEU A 49 -8.91 12.49 4.40
C LEU A 49 -9.69 13.48 5.27
N ARG A 50 -10.56 12.97 6.13
CA ARG A 50 -11.47 13.80 6.94
C ARG A 50 -10.82 14.34 8.20
N ASP A 51 -9.95 13.55 8.84
CA ASP A 51 -9.39 13.84 10.14
C ASP A 51 -7.93 14.28 10.01
N PHE A 52 -6.95 13.48 10.40
CA PHE A 52 -5.54 13.83 10.26
C PHE A 52 -4.76 12.75 9.49
N PRO A 53 -3.77 13.15 8.72
CA PRO A 53 -3.33 14.49 8.37
C PRO A 53 -4.11 15.17 7.23
N GLN A 54 -5.27 14.70 6.83
CA GLN A 54 -6.09 15.15 5.71
C GLN A 54 -5.40 14.91 4.36
N GLN A 55 -5.05 13.66 4.11
CA GLN A 55 -4.44 13.18 2.89
C GLN A 55 -5.29 12.08 2.27
N PHE A 56 -5.17 11.87 0.97
CA PHE A 56 -5.69 10.70 0.30
C PHE A 56 -4.60 10.07 -0.57
N ARG A 57 -4.81 8.84 -0.97
CA ARG A 57 -3.86 8.09 -1.76
C ARG A 57 -4.49 7.61 -3.05
N SER A 58 -3.80 7.81 -4.17
CA SER A 58 -4.14 7.21 -5.45
C SER A 58 -3.31 5.95 -5.67
N PHE A 59 -3.90 5.01 -6.40
CA PHE A 59 -3.26 3.77 -6.81
C PHE A 59 -3.38 3.64 -8.32
N GLU A 60 -2.26 3.41 -8.98
CA GLU A 60 -2.20 3.07 -10.39
C GLU A 60 -1.58 1.68 -10.52
N ILE A 61 -2.26 0.77 -11.21
CA ILE A 61 -1.82 -0.62 -11.37
C ILE A 61 -1.41 -0.80 -12.82
N VAL A 62 -0.14 -1.14 -13.03
CA VAL A 62 0.46 -1.28 -14.36
C VAL A 62 1.01 -2.70 -14.52
N ARG A 63 0.74 -3.30 -15.66
CA ARG A 63 1.40 -4.54 -16.07
C ARG A 63 2.76 -4.23 -16.67
N ASN A 64 3.78 -4.92 -16.19
CA ASN A 64 5.14 -4.84 -16.72
C ASN A 64 5.36 -5.84 -17.86
N SER A 65 6.40 -5.60 -18.66
CA SER A 65 6.75 -6.46 -19.79
C SER A 65 7.23 -7.87 -19.39
N ASP A 66 7.62 -8.05 -18.13
CA ASP A 66 8.01 -9.33 -17.52
C ASP A 66 6.85 -10.09 -16.88
N ASP A 67 5.61 -9.62 -17.11
CA ASP A 67 4.38 -10.12 -16.50
C ASP A 67 4.34 -10.00 -14.96
N SER A 68 5.09 -9.07 -14.38
CA SER A 68 4.86 -8.57 -13.03
C SER A 68 3.85 -7.42 -13.03
N ILE A 69 3.41 -7.00 -11.86
CA ILE A 69 2.56 -5.81 -11.67
C ILE A 69 3.33 -4.79 -10.85
N SER A 70 3.37 -3.55 -11.32
CA SER A 70 3.73 -2.39 -10.52
C SER A 70 2.47 -1.70 -10.01
N ILE A 71 2.44 -1.39 -8.71
CA ILE A 71 1.41 -0.59 -8.08
C ILE A 71 2.08 0.71 -7.64
N PHE A 72 1.80 1.78 -8.36
CA PHE A 72 2.26 3.11 -7.98
C PHE A 72 1.30 3.67 -6.93
N VAL A 73 1.81 3.93 -5.76
CA VAL A 73 1.07 4.58 -4.67
C VAL A 73 1.54 6.02 -4.54
N THR A 74 0.60 6.95 -4.65
CA THR A 74 0.88 8.37 -4.56
C THR A 74 0.02 8.99 -3.47
N ASP A 75 0.67 9.58 -2.48
CA ASP A 75 0.00 10.32 -1.42
C ASP A 75 -0.23 11.77 -1.88
N VAL A 76 -1.44 12.25 -1.68
CA VAL A 76 -1.86 13.54 -2.19
C VAL A 76 -2.30 14.45 -1.04
N ASP A 77 -1.63 15.59 -0.94
CA ASP A 77 -2.00 16.67 -0.05
C ASP A 77 -3.09 17.55 -0.68
N PRO A 78 -4.10 17.98 0.08
CA PRO A 78 -5.08 18.91 -0.42
C PRO A 78 -4.43 20.27 -0.70
N ALA A 79 -4.72 20.83 -1.86
CA ALA A 79 -4.37 22.20 -2.18
C ALA A 79 -5.33 23.15 -1.44
N VAL A 80 -4.82 23.93 -0.49
CA VAL A 80 -5.62 24.88 0.30
C VAL A 80 -5.08 26.30 0.12
N ALA A 81 -5.99 27.26 -0.09
CA ALA A 81 -5.59 28.66 -0.22
C ALA A 81 -5.04 29.21 1.11
N PRO A 82 -3.89 29.88 1.12
CA PRO A 82 -3.35 30.50 2.32
C PRO A 82 -4.36 31.43 3.01
N GLY A 83 -4.47 31.32 4.34
CA GLY A 83 -5.39 32.13 5.15
C GLY A 83 -6.85 31.70 5.11
N SER A 84 -7.21 30.65 4.33
CA SER A 84 -8.57 30.11 4.30
C SER A 84 -8.88 29.27 5.54
N PRO A 85 -10.17 29.04 5.88
CA PRO A 85 -10.56 28.08 6.91
C PRO A 85 -10.02 26.66 6.64
N ALA A 86 -9.92 26.27 5.36
CA ALA A 86 -9.36 24.98 4.96
C ALA A 86 -7.86 24.89 5.29
N ALA A 87 -7.08 25.98 5.10
CA ALA A 87 -5.68 26.01 5.49
C ALA A 87 -5.51 25.91 7.02
N THR A 88 -6.39 26.56 7.79
CA THR A 88 -6.40 26.45 9.24
C THR A 88 -6.72 25.02 9.69
N SER A 89 -7.75 24.40 9.13
CA SER A 89 -8.11 23.00 9.38
C SER A 89 -6.95 22.04 9.06
N ARG A 90 -6.31 22.23 7.92
CA ARG A 90 -5.12 21.45 7.51
C ARG A 90 -3.97 21.60 8.51
N GLY A 91 -3.74 22.82 9.01
CA GLY A 91 -2.73 23.09 10.03
C GLY A 91 -2.98 22.31 11.33
N TYR A 92 -4.22 22.29 11.80
CA TYR A 92 -4.61 21.48 12.97
C TYR A 92 -4.47 19.98 12.70
N ALA A 93 -4.86 19.50 11.52
CA ALA A 93 -4.73 18.10 11.15
C ALA A 93 -3.25 17.64 11.13
N ILE A 94 -2.34 18.47 10.60
CA ILE A 94 -0.90 18.20 10.63
C ILE A 94 -0.37 18.19 12.07
N GLY A 95 -0.81 19.12 12.91
CA GLY A 95 -0.47 19.16 14.33
C GLY A 95 -0.96 17.90 15.07
N ALA A 96 -2.19 17.48 14.83
CA ALA A 96 -2.76 16.26 15.40
C ALA A 96 -1.98 15.01 14.96
N ALA A 97 -1.65 14.91 13.66
CA ALA A 97 -0.85 13.79 13.16
C ALA A 97 0.50 13.65 13.88
N ARG A 98 1.18 14.78 14.17
CA ARG A 98 2.45 14.76 14.91
C ARG A 98 2.31 14.27 16.35
N ILE A 99 1.15 14.48 16.97
CA ILE A 99 0.90 14.10 18.38
C ILE A 99 0.41 12.65 18.45
N PHE A 100 -0.48 12.24 17.55
CA PHE A 100 -1.24 10.99 17.67
C PHE A 100 -0.72 9.87 16.77
N SER A 101 0.05 10.17 15.70
CA SER A 101 0.64 9.12 14.88
C SER A 101 1.75 8.42 15.65
N THR A 102 1.46 7.20 16.07
CA THR A 102 2.49 6.33 16.63
C THR A 102 3.35 5.76 15.52
N PRO A 103 4.65 5.56 15.74
CA PRO A 103 5.49 4.83 14.79
C PRO A 103 4.84 3.49 14.41
N PRO A 104 4.96 3.06 13.15
CA PRO A 104 4.36 1.81 12.73
C PRO A 104 4.95 0.64 13.52
N THR A 105 4.08 -0.17 14.11
CA THR A 105 4.46 -1.46 14.63
C THR A 105 4.61 -2.40 13.45
N ILE A 106 5.78 -2.99 13.27
CA ILE A 106 6.00 -3.99 12.21
C ILE A 106 5.09 -5.18 12.49
N PRO A 107 4.20 -5.58 11.57
CA PRO A 107 3.35 -6.74 11.75
C PRO A 107 4.18 -7.99 12.02
N ALA A 108 3.68 -8.86 12.87
CA ALA A 108 4.31 -10.16 13.11
C ALA A 108 4.39 -10.94 11.77
N GLY A 109 5.60 -11.32 11.37
CA GLY A 109 5.87 -12.01 10.11
C GLY A 109 6.34 -11.11 8.96
N ALA A 110 6.33 -9.78 9.10
CA ALA A 110 7.06 -8.91 8.18
C ALA A 110 8.56 -9.02 8.43
N ALA A 111 9.36 -8.94 7.37
CA ALA A 111 10.81 -8.86 7.52
C ALA A 111 11.19 -7.62 8.34
N ALA A 112 12.11 -7.77 9.29
CA ALA A 112 12.58 -6.64 10.09
C ALA A 112 13.10 -5.52 9.19
N GLY A 113 12.61 -4.29 9.40
CA GLY A 113 12.96 -3.13 8.59
C GLY A 113 12.22 -3.00 7.27
N ALA A 114 11.25 -3.88 6.97
CA ALA A 114 10.50 -3.85 5.71
C ALA A 114 9.37 -2.81 5.68
N SER A 115 8.83 -2.41 6.83
CA SER A 115 7.81 -1.34 6.87
C SER A 115 8.45 0.03 6.65
N SER A 116 7.81 0.85 5.85
CA SER A 116 8.30 2.20 5.54
C SER A 116 7.17 3.22 5.66
N LEU A 117 7.51 4.39 6.19
CA LEU A 117 6.68 5.60 6.07
C LEU A 117 6.84 6.13 4.65
N ALA A 118 6.20 5.47 3.70
CA ALA A 118 6.29 5.83 2.29
C ALA A 118 5.09 6.65 1.87
N TYR A 119 5.33 7.88 1.45
CA TYR A 119 4.30 8.73 0.85
C TYR A 119 4.05 8.32 -0.60
N ASN A 120 5.13 8.13 -1.37
CA ASN A 120 5.05 7.68 -2.75
C ASN A 120 5.98 6.48 -2.94
N ALA A 121 5.49 5.44 -3.60
CA ALA A 121 6.25 4.23 -3.83
C ALA A 121 5.76 3.48 -5.07
N GLU A 122 6.66 2.74 -5.68
CA GLU A 122 6.34 1.67 -6.61
C GLU A 122 6.46 0.34 -5.89
N LEU A 123 5.36 -0.41 -5.86
CA LEU A 123 5.26 -1.71 -5.22
C LEU A 123 5.19 -2.77 -6.31
N VAL A 124 6.20 -3.63 -6.39
CA VAL A 124 6.25 -4.68 -7.40
C VAL A 124 5.69 -5.98 -6.84
N LYS A 125 4.79 -6.61 -7.60
CA LYS A 125 4.18 -7.89 -7.28
C LYS A 125 4.54 -8.93 -8.34
N GLN A 126 5.17 -10.02 -7.92
CA GLN A 126 5.35 -11.20 -8.75
C GLN A 126 4.03 -11.95 -8.86
N LEU A 127 3.65 -12.34 -10.08
CA LEU A 127 2.42 -13.06 -10.33
C LEU A 127 2.67 -14.57 -10.40
N SER A 128 1.67 -15.35 -10.00
CA SER A 128 1.67 -16.79 -10.20
C SER A 128 1.61 -17.13 -11.70
N PRO A 129 2.07 -18.31 -12.13
CA PRO A 129 1.98 -18.73 -13.52
C PRO A 129 0.57 -18.65 -14.10
N THR A 130 -0.45 -18.99 -13.29
CA THR A 130 -1.87 -18.88 -13.68
C THR A 130 -2.27 -17.42 -13.93
N MET A 131 -1.89 -16.51 -13.06
CA MET A 131 -2.20 -15.08 -13.25
C MET A 131 -1.47 -14.50 -14.47
N LYS A 132 -0.21 -14.88 -14.68
CA LYS A 132 0.55 -14.46 -15.87
C LYS A 132 -0.16 -14.90 -17.16
N ALA A 133 -0.62 -16.15 -17.22
CA ALA A 133 -1.36 -16.67 -18.38
C ALA A 133 -2.67 -15.89 -18.63
N VAL A 134 -3.41 -15.55 -17.57
CA VAL A 134 -4.65 -14.75 -17.70
C VAL A 134 -4.34 -13.36 -18.22
N ILE A 135 -3.39 -12.66 -17.61
CA ILE A 135 -3.04 -11.28 -17.97
C ILE A 135 -2.45 -11.22 -19.39
N HIS A 136 -1.64 -12.21 -19.77
CA HIS A 136 -1.04 -12.27 -21.11
C HIS A 136 -2.09 -12.33 -22.22
N ASN A 137 -3.21 -12.99 -21.96
CA ASN A 137 -4.31 -13.13 -22.92
C ASN A 137 -5.33 -11.98 -22.89
N LEU A 138 -5.23 -11.06 -21.91
CA LEU A 138 -6.04 -9.85 -21.91
C LEU A 138 -5.47 -8.86 -22.92
N ALA A 139 -6.18 -8.66 -24.03
CA ALA A 139 -5.87 -7.58 -24.95
C ALA A 139 -5.97 -6.24 -24.18
N LEU A 140 -4.89 -5.49 -24.17
CA LEU A 140 -4.92 -4.11 -23.72
C LEU A 140 -5.72 -3.33 -24.78
N SER A 141 -6.96 -2.99 -24.46
CA SER A 141 -7.79 -2.10 -25.24
C SER A 141 -7.40 -0.64 -25.05
#